data_cff634dc1b83aa5afe869ee21615b1ca
#
_entry.id   cff634dc1b83aa5afe869ee21615b1ca
#
_cell.length_a   1.000
_cell.length_b   1.000
_cell.length_c   1.000
_cell.angle_alpha   90.00
_cell.angle_beta   90.00
_cell.angle_gamma   90.00
#
_symmetry.space_group_name_H-M   'P 1'
#
loop_
_entity.id
_entity.type
_entity.pdbx_description
1 polymer ?
#
loop_
_entity_poly.entity_id
_entity_poly.type
_entity_poly.pdbx_seq_one_letter_code
_entity_poly.pdbx_strand_id
1 'polypeptide(L)'
;MNRIGIVLLLCGTLAIWNAEAQSRPLEGVIDIHAHTAPDSVPRSIDSIDLARLADSKGMRAIVFKNHYEPTASVAYLVHKVVPGIEVFGGIDLNLSVGGMNPAAVEKMALTTGHLGKVVWMATYDTHAQVIASKEDRKYVEVARNGELLPETKAVIAMIAKYNLVMATGHNSPEDDLLLIREALRQGVTHIVVTHPMLTPIHMSIPQMQQAAALGAYLELVYNGLTGAAKEFDFADYAKAIRGVGVDHCILSSDMGQPANPLHPDGLELFFDGLRKQGFSQSEIDRMSKANPAALLGLQ
;
A
#
# COMPACT_ATOMS: atom_id res chain seq x y z
N MET A 1 -70.64 -22.32 47.27
CA MET A 1 -69.18 -22.26 47.42
C MET A 1 -68.59 -22.05 46.01
N ASN A 2 -68.37 -20.77 45.66
CA ASN A 2 -67.82 -20.37 44.35
C ASN A 2 -66.29 -20.25 44.46
N ARG A 3 -65.54 -21.03 43.67
CA ARG A 3 -64.12 -20.85 43.52
C ARG A 3 -63.84 -19.97 42.31
N ILE A 4 -63.28 -18.78 42.55
CA ILE A 4 -62.79 -17.85 41.53
C ILE A 4 -61.37 -18.26 41.20
N GLY A 5 -61.14 -18.71 39.98
CA GLY A 5 -59.79 -18.95 39.47
C GLY A 5 -59.20 -17.66 38.93
N ILE A 6 -58.04 -17.26 39.48
CA ILE A 6 -57.25 -16.13 38.97
C ILE A 6 -56.34 -16.66 37.90
N VAL A 7 -56.49 -16.17 36.64
CA VAL A 7 -55.55 -16.42 35.53
C VAL A 7 -54.52 -15.29 35.56
N LEU A 8 -53.28 -15.62 35.89
CA LEU A 8 -52.16 -14.70 35.72
C LEU A 8 -51.68 -14.73 34.25
N LEU A 9 -51.89 -13.64 33.55
CA LEU A 9 -51.23 -13.41 32.22
C LEU A 9 -49.80 -12.92 32.49
N LEU A 10 -48.82 -13.76 32.19
CA LEU A 10 -47.43 -13.32 32.07
C LEU A 10 -47.24 -12.63 30.69
N CYS A 11 -47.18 -11.31 30.70
CA CYS A 11 -46.69 -10.54 29.54
C CYS A 11 -45.13 -10.63 29.52
N GLY A 12 -44.61 -11.56 28.73
CA GLY A 12 -43.18 -11.60 28.43
C GLY A 12 -42.81 -10.47 27.46
N THR A 13 -42.16 -9.43 27.94
CA THR A 13 -41.52 -8.42 27.09
C THR A 13 -40.30 -9.04 26.42
N LEU A 14 -40.40 -9.40 25.13
CA LEU A 14 -39.25 -9.69 24.29
C LEU A 14 -38.43 -8.39 24.11
N ALA A 15 -37.33 -8.28 24.83
CA ALA A 15 -36.34 -7.27 24.55
C ALA A 15 -35.66 -7.65 23.21
N ILE A 16 -36.04 -6.96 22.16
CA ILE A 16 -35.33 -7.02 20.89
C ILE A 16 -34.01 -6.29 21.11
N TRP A 17 -32.94 -7.04 21.31
CA TRP A 17 -31.59 -6.50 21.23
C TRP A 17 -31.35 -6.15 19.75
N ASN A 18 -31.50 -4.89 19.39
CA ASN A 18 -30.92 -4.35 18.19
C ASN A 18 -29.39 -4.39 18.40
N ALA A 19 -28.73 -5.40 17.89
CA ALA A 19 -27.31 -5.31 17.64
C ALA A 19 -27.14 -4.19 16.62
N GLU A 20 -26.73 -3.00 17.05
CA GLU A 20 -26.22 -1.99 16.15
C GLU A 20 -25.12 -2.66 15.34
N ALA A 21 -25.33 -2.79 14.04
CA ALA A 21 -24.32 -3.27 13.12
C ALA A 21 -23.11 -2.35 13.30
N GLN A 22 -22.03 -2.89 13.87
CA GLN A 22 -20.81 -2.13 14.11
C GLN A 22 -20.40 -1.50 12.79
N SER A 23 -20.36 -0.18 12.74
CA SER A 23 -19.93 0.55 11.54
C SER A 23 -18.54 0.07 11.11
N ARG A 24 -18.43 -0.42 9.88
CA ARG A 24 -17.16 -0.87 9.27
C ARG A 24 -16.77 0.14 8.17
N PRO A 25 -16.23 1.29 8.55
CA PRO A 25 -16.06 2.44 7.65
C PRO A 25 -15.11 2.18 6.48
N LEU A 26 -14.22 1.18 6.61
CA LEU A 26 -13.23 0.80 5.60
C LEU A 26 -13.54 -0.57 4.98
N GLU A 27 -14.83 -0.98 4.94
CA GLU A 27 -15.23 -2.28 4.38
C GLU A 27 -14.68 -2.49 2.97
N GLY A 28 -13.85 -3.54 2.81
CA GLY A 28 -13.25 -3.92 1.55
C GLY A 28 -12.02 -3.11 1.10
N VAL A 29 -11.60 -2.11 1.88
CA VAL A 29 -10.41 -1.28 1.58
C VAL A 29 -9.14 -2.12 1.67
N ILE A 30 -8.19 -1.85 0.78
CA ILE A 30 -6.86 -2.46 0.73
C ILE A 30 -5.80 -1.37 0.84
N ASP A 31 -4.92 -1.49 1.84
CA ASP A 31 -3.75 -0.62 1.98
C ASP A 31 -2.50 -1.35 1.48
N ILE A 32 -1.92 -0.89 0.38
CA ILE A 32 -0.73 -1.54 -0.21
C ILE A 32 0.60 -1.01 0.35
N HIS A 33 0.57 -0.08 1.33
CA HIS A 33 1.76 0.60 1.82
C HIS A 33 1.64 0.94 3.31
N ALA A 34 1.90 -0.06 4.16
CA ALA A 34 1.77 0.07 5.61
C ALA A 34 3.09 -0.25 6.32
N HIS A 35 3.68 0.75 6.97
CA HIS A 35 4.87 0.58 7.79
C HIS A 35 4.51 0.15 9.21
N THR A 36 5.15 -0.90 9.72
CA THR A 36 4.84 -1.46 11.05
C THR A 36 6.10 -1.95 11.77
N ALA A 37 6.02 -2.04 13.10
CA ALA A 37 6.98 -2.83 13.84
C ALA A 37 6.68 -4.35 13.65
N PRO A 38 7.70 -5.24 13.70
CA PRO A 38 9.11 -4.92 13.94
C PRO A 38 9.76 -4.23 12.73
N ASP A 39 10.54 -3.21 12.99
CA ASP A 39 11.34 -2.47 12.00
C ASP A 39 12.61 -1.95 12.69
N SER A 40 13.65 -1.68 11.93
CA SER A 40 14.89 -1.07 12.42
C SER A 40 14.74 0.42 12.80
N VAL A 41 13.59 1.02 12.48
CA VAL A 41 13.21 2.38 12.89
C VAL A 41 11.92 2.37 13.71
N PRO A 42 11.69 3.39 14.60
CA PRO A 42 10.48 3.44 15.40
C PRO A 42 9.21 3.49 14.56
N ARG A 43 8.21 2.69 14.93
CA ARG A 43 6.88 2.65 14.30
C ARG A 43 5.77 2.89 15.32
N SER A 44 4.65 3.42 14.85
CA SER A 44 3.49 3.77 15.70
C SER A 44 2.72 2.55 16.21
N ILE A 45 2.81 1.40 15.52
CA ILE A 45 2.05 0.18 15.81
C ILE A 45 2.81 -1.02 15.28
N ASP A 46 2.62 -2.20 15.89
CA ASP A 46 3.14 -3.44 15.34
C ASP A 46 2.17 -4.08 14.34
N SER A 47 2.69 -5.04 13.56
CA SER A 47 1.96 -5.67 12.46
C SER A 47 0.72 -6.46 12.92
N ILE A 48 0.76 -7.09 14.11
CA ILE A 48 -0.37 -7.87 14.64
C ILE A 48 -1.49 -6.93 15.07
N ASP A 49 -1.16 -5.89 15.82
CA ASP A 49 -2.15 -4.93 16.30
C ASP A 49 -2.72 -4.09 15.17
N LEU A 50 -1.91 -3.75 14.14
CA LEU A 50 -2.45 -3.13 12.93
C LEU A 50 -3.44 -4.04 12.20
N ALA A 51 -3.10 -5.32 12.02
CA ALA A 51 -4.00 -6.26 11.36
C ALA A 51 -5.33 -6.43 12.11
N ARG A 52 -5.30 -6.51 13.45
CA ARG A 52 -6.51 -6.54 14.29
C ARG A 52 -7.35 -5.27 14.14
N LEU A 53 -6.71 -4.11 14.18
CA LEU A 53 -7.39 -2.82 14.02
C LEU A 53 -8.04 -2.72 12.65
N ALA A 54 -7.32 -3.06 11.59
CA ALA A 54 -7.81 -3.01 10.21
C ALA A 54 -8.97 -4.00 9.97
N ASP A 55 -8.87 -5.23 10.48
CA ASP A 55 -9.97 -6.21 10.44
C ASP A 55 -11.23 -5.67 11.15
N SER A 56 -11.07 -5.07 12.34
CA SER A 56 -12.19 -4.46 13.08
C SER A 56 -12.87 -3.32 12.31
N LYS A 57 -12.15 -2.60 11.46
CA LYS A 57 -12.64 -1.53 10.58
C LYS A 57 -13.22 -2.05 9.25
N GLY A 58 -13.08 -3.35 8.97
CA GLY A 58 -13.59 -4.00 7.75
C GLY A 58 -12.63 -3.99 6.56
N MET A 59 -11.38 -3.62 6.75
CA MET A 59 -10.41 -3.67 5.66
C MET A 59 -10.25 -5.10 5.12
N ARG A 60 -10.09 -5.20 3.80
CA ARG A 60 -9.88 -6.49 3.13
C ARG A 60 -8.44 -6.97 3.25
N ALA A 61 -7.48 -6.08 3.01
CA ALA A 61 -6.08 -6.48 2.99
C ALA A 61 -5.11 -5.36 3.38
N ILE A 62 -3.92 -5.76 3.82
CA ILE A 62 -2.77 -4.88 4.08
C ILE A 62 -1.52 -5.50 3.47
N VAL A 63 -0.67 -4.67 2.86
CA VAL A 63 0.71 -5.01 2.50
C VAL A 63 1.67 -4.34 3.47
N PHE A 64 2.37 -5.12 4.27
CA PHE A 64 3.42 -4.62 5.16
C PHE A 64 4.66 -4.25 4.35
N LYS A 65 5.17 -3.06 4.62
CA LYS A 65 6.37 -2.51 3.98
C LYS A 65 7.35 -2.00 5.03
N ASN A 66 8.60 -2.45 4.95
CA ASN A 66 9.70 -1.89 5.71
C ASN A 66 10.89 -1.66 4.76
N HIS A 67 11.70 -0.63 5.03
CA HIS A 67 12.75 -0.23 4.09
C HIS A 67 13.98 -1.12 4.10
N TYR A 68 14.23 -1.84 5.20
CA TYR A 68 15.54 -2.48 5.42
C TYR A 68 15.48 -3.99 5.55
N GLU A 69 14.30 -4.56 5.81
CA GLU A 69 14.08 -5.99 5.94
C GLU A 69 12.85 -6.46 5.14
N PRO A 70 12.86 -7.70 4.59
CA PRO A 70 11.69 -8.28 3.95
C PRO A 70 10.59 -8.58 4.96
N THR A 71 9.34 -8.32 4.58
CA THR A 71 8.17 -8.44 5.46
C THR A 71 7.31 -9.70 5.18
N ALA A 72 7.70 -10.54 4.23
CA ALA A 72 6.95 -11.77 3.90
C ALA A 72 6.80 -12.75 5.08
N SER A 73 7.82 -12.87 5.93
CA SER A 73 7.77 -13.71 7.14
C SER A 73 6.86 -13.12 8.20
N VAL A 74 6.82 -11.79 8.34
CA VAL A 74 5.91 -11.09 9.23
C VAL A 74 4.47 -11.33 8.77
N ALA A 75 4.17 -11.17 7.50
CA ALA A 75 2.84 -11.43 6.93
C ALA A 75 2.39 -12.88 7.22
N TYR A 76 3.27 -13.86 7.07
CA TYR A 76 2.96 -15.27 7.40
C TYR A 76 2.57 -15.46 8.87
N LEU A 77 3.29 -14.84 9.80
CA LEU A 77 2.99 -14.96 11.23
C LEU A 77 1.70 -14.23 11.60
N VAL A 78 1.49 -13.03 11.05
CA VAL A 78 0.27 -12.24 11.28
C VAL A 78 -0.96 -12.96 10.75
N HIS A 79 -0.89 -13.54 9.54
CA HIS A 79 -1.99 -14.35 8.97
C HIS A 79 -2.43 -15.49 9.89
N LYS A 80 -1.50 -16.12 10.61
CA LYS A 80 -1.83 -17.20 11.58
C LYS A 80 -2.56 -16.69 12.82
N VAL A 81 -2.36 -15.44 13.19
CA VAL A 81 -2.90 -14.84 14.43
C VAL A 81 -4.17 -14.04 14.16
N VAL A 82 -4.28 -13.44 12.98
CA VAL A 82 -5.41 -12.60 12.54
C VAL A 82 -5.90 -13.09 11.18
N PRO A 83 -6.63 -14.22 11.13
CA PRO A 83 -7.07 -14.82 9.86
C PRO A 83 -8.24 -14.07 9.19
N GLY A 84 -8.83 -13.06 9.82
CA GLY A 84 -9.98 -12.30 9.32
C GLY A 84 -9.62 -11.28 8.24
N ILE A 85 -8.33 -10.98 8.04
CA ILE A 85 -7.85 -10.04 7.05
C ILE A 85 -6.75 -10.68 6.19
N GLU A 86 -6.73 -10.37 4.88
CA GLU A 86 -5.63 -10.78 4.01
C GLU A 86 -4.39 -9.90 4.29
N VAL A 87 -3.23 -10.51 4.52
CA VAL A 87 -1.99 -9.77 4.78
C VAL A 87 -0.88 -10.26 3.85
N PHE A 88 -0.16 -9.31 3.31
CA PHE A 88 0.96 -9.55 2.40
C PHE A 88 2.18 -8.78 2.88
N GLY A 89 3.34 -9.18 2.38
CA GLY A 89 4.59 -8.47 2.59
C GLY A 89 5.34 -8.29 1.28
N GLY A 90 6.55 -7.80 1.39
CA GLY A 90 7.40 -7.56 0.24
C GLY A 90 8.86 -7.38 0.63
N ILE A 91 9.59 -6.75 -0.26
CA ILE A 91 10.99 -6.41 -0.11
C ILE A 91 11.30 -5.08 -0.75
N ASP A 92 12.01 -4.20 -0.04
CA ASP A 92 12.60 -2.98 -0.57
C ASP A 92 14.06 -3.26 -0.94
N LEU A 93 14.44 -3.00 -2.17
CA LEU A 93 15.77 -3.35 -2.68
C LEU A 93 16.84 -2.30 -2.32
N ASN A 94 16.89 -1.94 -1.04
CA ASN A 94 17.91 -1.09 -0.46
C ASN A 94 19.21 -1.86 -0.20
N LEU A 95 20.27 -1.17 0.20
CA LEU A 95 21.60 -1.75 0.44
C LEU A 95 21.58 -2.86 1.51
N SER A 96 20.67 -2.77 2.50
CA SER A 96 20.51 -3.76 3.57
C SER A 96 20.21 -5.18 3.06
N VAL A 97 19.55 -5.29 1.91
CA VAL A 97 19.22 -6.57 1.24
C VAL A 97 20.12 -6.86 0.03
N GLY A 98 21.15 -6.02 -0.18
CA GLY A 98 22.11 -6.16 -1.27
C GLY A 98 21.74 -5.40 -2.54
N GLY A 99 20.89 -4.36 -2.47
CA GLY A 99 20.49 -3.55 -3.63
C GLY A 99 19.65 -4.34 -4.62
N MET A 100 19.91 -4.19 -5.93
CA MET A 100 19.24 -4.92 -7.00
C MET A 100 19.65 -6.41 -6.99
N ASN A 101 19.13 -7.13 -5.99
CA ASN A 101 19.50 -8.52 -5.67
C ASN A 101 18.38 -9.51 -6.06
N PRO A 102 18.47 -10.18 -7.22
CA PRO A 102 17.45 -11.14 -7.66
C PRO A 102 17.31 -12.35 -6.73
N ALA A 103 18.39 -12.75 -6.04
CA ALA A 103 18.34 -13.86 -5.09
C ALA A 103 17.53 -13.50 -3.84
N ALA A 104 17.59 -12.25 -3.35
CA ALA A 104 16.77 -11.78 -2.25
C ALA A 104 15.28 -11.77 -2.63
N VAL A 105 14.94 -11.31 -3.86
CA VAL A 105 13.56 -11.37 -4.39
C VAL A 105 13.06 -12.80 -4.45
N GLU A 106 13.87 -13.74 -4.97
CA GLU A 106 13.51 -15.16 -5.01
C GLU A 106 13.22 -15.72 -3.61
N LYS A 107 14.06 -15.44 -2.63
CA LYS A 107 13.86 -15.93 -1.25
C LYS A 107 12.63 -15.32 -0.60
N MET A 108 12.37 -14.04 -0.81
CA MET A 108 11.14 -13.39 -0.36
C MET A 108 9.89 -14.06 -0.96
N ALA A 109 9.87 -14.31 -2.27
CA ALA A 109 8.76 -14.96 -2.96
C ALA A 109 8.50 -16.42 -2.49
N LEU A 110 9.58 -17.14 -2.14
CA LEU A 110 9.53 -18.52 -1.68
C LEU A 110 9.34 -18.67 -0.16
N THR A 111 9.23 -17.56 0.59
CA THR A 111 8.93 -17.61 2.02
C THR A 111 7.64 -18.38 2.28
N THR A 112 7.63 -19.27 3.27
CA THR A 112 6.49 -20.11 3.64
C THR A 112 5.18 -19.29 3.68
N GLY A 113 4.14 -19.83 3.07
CA GLY A 113 2.85 -19.14 2.91
C GLY A 113 2.73 -18.33 1.62
N HIS A 114 3.83 -18.05 0.92
CA HIS A 114 3.85 -17.28 -0.33
C HIS A 114 3.13 -15.93 -0.25
N LEU A 115 3.24 -15.27 0.92
CA LEU A 115 2.63 -13.97 1.18
C LEU A 115 3.53 -12.77 0.79
N GLY A 116 4.75 -13.03 0.28
CA GLY A 116 5.59 -12.02 -0.34
C GLY A 116 5.02 -11.64 -1.71
N LYS A 117 4.50 -10.43 -1.87
CA LYS A 117 3.77 -9.98 -3.06
C LYS A 117 4.43 -8.82 -3.78
N VAL A 118 5.03 -7.88 -3.06
CA VAL A 118 5.49 -6.61 -3.62
C VAL A 118 7.01 -6.50 -3.56
N VAL A 119 7.60 -6.11 -4.67
CA VAL A 119 9.01 -5.75 -4.76
C VAL A 119 9.10 -4.25 -5.06
N TRP A 120 9.47 -3.47 -4.04
CA TRP A 120 9.85 -2.09 -4.26
C TRP A 120 11.28 -2.07 -4.78
N MET A 121 11.48 -1.47 -5.94
CA MET A 121 12.81 -1.04 -6.35
C MET A 121 13.35 -0.12 -5.24
N ALA A 122 14.66 0.11 -5.15
CA ALA A 122 15.23 0.79 -3.97
C ALA A 122 14.44 2.06 -3.59
N THR A 123 14.39 2.35 -2.31
CA THR A 123 13.70 3.51 -1.73
C THR A 123 14.72 4.47 -1.11
N TYR A 124 14.97 4.41 0.18
CA TYR A 124 15.90 5.35 0.85
C TYR A 124 17.34 5.30 0.32
N ASP A 125 17.75 4.19 -0.26
CA ASP A 125 19.10 4.07 -0.82
C ASP A 125 19.15 4.36 -2.32
N THR A 126 18.10 4.87 -2.97
CA THR A 126 18.22 5.28 -4.38
C THR A 126 19.15 6.48 -4.55
N HIS A 127 19.75 6.59 -5.73
CA HIS A 127 20.50 7.80 -6.12
C HIS A 127 19.67 9.07 -5.95
N ALA A 128 18.43 9.07 -6.44
CA ALA A 128 17.54 10.24 -6.34
C ALA A 128 17.27 10.64 -4.88
N GLN A 129 17.02 9.68 -3.99
CA GLN A 129 16.80 9.95 -2.56
C GLN A 129 18.05 10.51 -1.88
N VAL A 130 19.22 9.93 -2.14
CA VAL A 130 20.49 10.37 -1.55
C VAL A 130 20.81 11.81 -1.97
N ILE A 131 20.60 12.15 -3.25
CA ILE A 131 20.77 13.52 -3.74
C ILE A 131 19.76 14.48 -3.07
N ALA A 132 18.49 14.11 -3.01
CA ALA A 132 17.45 14.93 -2.38
C ALA A 132 17.73 15.19 -0.90
N SER A 133 18.21 14.18 -0.18
CA SER A 133 18.60 14.28 1.25
C SER A 133 19.93 15.01 1.47
N LYS A 134 20.69 15.31 0.42
CA LYS A 134 22.03 15.94 0.49
C LYS A 134 23.03 15.15 1.34
N GLU A 135 22.89 13.82 1.31
CA GLU A 135 23.75 12.89 2.03
C GLU A 135 24.93 12.44 1.14
N ASP A 136 26.09 12.23 1.76
CA ASP A 136 27.24 11.62 1.10
C ASP A 136 27.38 10.16 1.58
N ARG A 137 26.62 9.27 0.94
CA ARG A 137 26.64 7.84 1.23
C ARG A 137 26.42 7.00 -0.01
N LYS A 138 26.72 5.71 0.10
CA LYS A 138 26.46 4.74 -0.97
C LYS A 138 24.98 4.71 -1.31
N TYR A 139 24.69 4.44 -2.58
CA TYR A 139 23.35 4.33 -3.09
C TYR A 139 23.20 3.16 -4.06
N VAL A 140 21.96 2.86 -4.40
CA VAL A 140 21.56 1.87 -5.40
C VAL A 140 21.16 2.61 -6.67
N GLU A 141 21.73 2.22 -7.81
CA GLU A 141 21.30 2.67 -9.13
C GLU A 141 20.45 1.59 -9.79
N VAL A 142 19.37 1.98 -10.44
CA VAL A 142 18.57 1.10 -11.31
C VAL A 142 18.94 1.25 -12.78
N ALA A 143 19.42 2.45 -13.15
CA ALA A 143 19.83 2.80 -14.51
C ALA A 143 21.09 3.66 -14.50
N ARG A 144 21.79 3.69 -15.64
CA ARG A 144 22.94 4.57 -15.87
C ARG A 144 22.93 5.00 -17.33
N ASN A 145 23.13 6.30 -17.59
CA ASN A 145 23.13 6.88 -18.95
C ASN A 145 21.86 6.55 -19.75
N GLY A 146 20.69 6.48 -19.09
CA GLY A 146 19.41 6.19 -19.73
C GLY A 146 19.18 4.71 -20.06
N GLU A 147 19.99 3.80 -19.52
CA GLU A 147 19.81 2.35 -19.71
C GLU A 147 19.75 1.64 -18.36
N LEU A 148 18.81 0.68 -18.21
CA LEU A 148 18.73 -0.15 -17.01
C LEU A 148 19.93 -1.06 -16.87
N LEU A 149 20.42 -1.16 -15.63
CA LEU A 149 21.56 -2.01 -15.30
C LEU A 149 21.20 -3.51 -15.45
N PRO A 150 22.19 -4.38 -15.74
CA PRO A 150 21.94 -5.82 -15.87
C PRO A 150 21.28 -6.45 -14.62
N GLU A 151 21.68 -6.05 -13.43
CA GLU A 151 21.13 -6.51 -12.15
C GLU A 151 19.67 -6.05 -11.98
N THR A 152 19.30 -4.86 -12.44
CA THR A 152 17.92 -4.37 -12.44
C THR A 152 17.05 -5.24 -13.36
N LYS A 153 17.53 -5.54 -14.58
CA LYS A 153 16.84 -6.44 -15.50
C LYS A 153 16.69 -7.85 -14.93
N ALA A 154 17.68 -8.34 -14.21
CA ALA A 154 17.61 -9.64 -13.54
C ALA A 154 16.60 -9.66 -12.38
N VAL A 155 16.46 -8.56 -11.62
CA VAL A 155 15.39 -8.40 -10.62
C VAL A 155 14.03 -8.43 -11.28
N ILE A 156 13.81 -7.69 -12.37
CA ILE A 156 12.54 -7.68 -13.12
C ILE A 156 12.20 -9.08 -13.63
N ALA A 157 13.20 -9.86 -14.06
CA ALA A 157 12.99 -11.27 -14.47
C ALA A 157 12.49 -12.14 -13.31
N MET A 158 12.96 -11.91 -12.07
CA MET A 158 12.43 -12.62 -10.89
C MET A 158 11.00 -12.18 -10.56
N ILE A 159 10.70 -10.88 -10.66
CA ILE A 159 9.34 -10.35 -10.48
C ILE A 159 8.38 -11.03 -11.47
N ALA A 160 8.75 -11.11 -12.76
CA ALA A 160 7.97 -11.81 -13.78
C ALA A 160 7.82 -13.30 -13.47
N LYS A 161 8.93 -14.00 -13.13
CA LYS A 161 8.95 -15.43 -12.82
C LYS A 161 7.98 -15.84 -11.71
N TYR A 162 7.89 -15.00 -10.67
CA TYR A 162 7.06 -15.30 -9.49
C TYR A 162 5.71 -14.55 -9.49
N ASN A 163 5.36 -13.89 -10.59
CA ASN A 163 4.12 -13.09 -10.72
C ASN A 163 3.92 -12.12 -9.56
N LEU A 164 4.96 -11.33 -9.27
CA LEU A 164 4.97 -10.35 -8.19
C LEU A 164 4.56 -8.98 -8.72
N VAL A 165 4.20 -8.10 -7.78
CA VAL A 165 4.01 -6.66 -8.07
C VAL A 165 5.36 -5.98 -8.11
N MET A 166 5.62 -5.19 -9.14
CA MET A 166 6.72 -4.24 -9.19
C MET A 166 6.24 -2.86 -8.74
N ALA A 167 6.80 -2.34 -7.66
CA ALA A 167 6.65 -0.96 -7.23
C ALA A 167 7.96 -0.20 -7.55
N THR A 168 7.87 0.99 -8.14
CA THR A 168 9.05 1.66 -8.68
C THR A 168 10.02 2.20 -7.62
N GLY A 169 9.59 2.35 -6.37
CA GLY A 169 10.44 2.87 -5.28
C GLY A 169 10.64 4.39 -5.38
N HIS A 170 11.82 4.89 -4.98
CA HIS A 170 12.13 6.32 -4.94
C HIS A 170 13.08 6.73 -6.07
N ASN A 171 12.89 6.22 -7.28
CA ASN A 171 13.72 6.56 -8.43
C ASN A 171 13.26 7.87 -9.09
N SER A 172 14.04 8.35 -10.06
CA SER A 172 13.63 9.51 -10.86
C SER A 172 12.45 9.16 -11.78
N PRO A 173 11.63 10.13 -12.22
CA PRO A 173 10.56 9.88 -13.18
C PRO A 173 11.04 9.19 -14.48
N GLU A 174 12.23 9.53 -14.94
CA GLU A 174 12.84 8.96 -16.14
C GLU A 174 13.18 7.48 -15.91
N ASP A 175 13.77 7.15 -14.75
CA ASP A 175 14.09 5.77 -14.39
C ASP A 175 12.83 4.94 -14.17
N ASP A 176 11.80 5.50 -13.53
CA ASP A 176 10.49 4.85 -13.35
C ASP A 176 9.89 4.45 -14.70
N LEU A 177 9.91 5.33 -15.68
CA LEU A 177 9.41 5.03 -17.03
C LEU A 177 10.25 3.97 -17.74
N LEU A 178 11.58 3.91 -17.51
CA LEU A 178 12.43 2.83 -18.02
C LEU A 178 12.08 1.49 -17.34
N LEU A 179 11.91 1.48 -16.02
CA LEU A 179 11.50 0.29 -15.23
C LEU A 179 10.18 -0.27 -15.75
N ILE A 180 9.16 0.57 -15.93
CA ILE A 180 7.84 0.17 -16.42
C ILE A 180 7.93 -0.48 -17.80
N ARG A 181 8.64 0.15 -18.75
CA ARG A 181 8.79 -0.40 -20.12
C ARG A 181 9.49 -1.76 -20.11
N GLU A 182 10.56 -1.90 -19.34
CA GLU A 182 11.28 -3.18 -19.23
C GLU A 182 10.44 -4.24 -18.52
N ALA A 183 9.72 -3.89 -17.47
CA ALA A 183 8.81 -4.79 -16.78
C ALA A 183 7.74 -5.36 -17.74
N LEU A 184 7.10 -4.51 -18.52
CA LEU A 184 6.13 -4.94 -19.56
C LEU A 184 6.79 -5.84 -20.60
N ARG A 185 8.00 -5.51 -21.06
CA ARG A 185 8.76 -6.33 -22.02
C ARG A 185 9.06 -7.73 -21.50
N GLN A 186 9.23 -7.85 -20.18
CA GLN A 186 9.47 -9.14 -19.50
C GLN A 186 8.17 -9.83 -19.02
N GLY A 187 7.00 -9.26 -19.31
CA GLY A 187 5.70 -9.85 -18.99
C GLY A 187 5.18 -9.54 -17.58
N VAL A 188 5.76 -8.58 -16.86
CA VAL A 188 5.21 -8.07 -15.60
C VAL A 188 4.01 -7.17 -15.91
N THR A 189 2.83 -7.52 -15.38
CA THR A 189 1.59 -6.76 -15.59
C THR A 189 1.08 -6.05 -14.34
N HIS A 190 1.62 -6.38 -13.17
CA HIS A 190 1.27 -5.79 -11.88
C HIS A 190 2.31 -4.73 -11.52
N ILE A 191 2.06 -3.48 -11.90
CA ILE A 191 3.04 -2.39 -11.76
C ILE A 191 2.38 -1.21 -11.06
N VAL A 192 3.06 -0.63 -10.07
CA VAL A 192 2.67 0.59 -9.38
C VAL A 192 3.83 1.56 -9.27
N VAL A 193 3.60 2.82 -9.61
CA VAL A 193 4.52 3.92 -9.32
C VAL A 193 4.31 4.34 -7.88
N THR A 194 5.34 4.18 -7.06
CA THR A 194 5.33 4.49 -5.62
C THR A 194 5.21 6.00 -5.43
N HIS A 195 4.19 6.47 -4.72
CA HIS A 195 3.87 7.87 -4.39
C HIS A 195 4.53 8.93 -5.31
N PRO A 196 4.16 8.96 -6.61
CA PRO A 196 4.87 9.67 -7.67
C PRO A 196 5.04 11.18 -7.45
N MET A 197 4.20 11.79 -6.64
CA MET A 197 4.24 13.23 -6.40
C MET A 197 5.30 13.63 -5.38
N LEU A 198 5.61 12.76 -4.40
CA LEU A 198 6.47 13.10 -3.26
C LEU A 198 7.96 13.14 -3.62
N THR A 199 8.73 13.88 -2.80
CA THR A 199 10.19 13.83 -2.80
C THR A 199 10.66 12.37 -2.57
N PRO A 200 11.65 11.88 -3.33
CA PRO A 200 12.48 12.59 -4.34
C PRO A 200 11.96 12.49 -5.78
N ILE A 201 10.79 11.88 -6.01
CA ILE A 201 10.30 11.48 -7.32
C ILE A 201 9.84 12.70 -8.13
N HIS A 202 8.86 13.46 -7.59
CA HIS A 202 8.29 14.67 -8.22
C HIS A 202 7.85 14.47 -9.68
N MET A 203 7.19 13.33 -9.96
CA MET A 203 6.66 13.05 -11.29
C MET A 203 5.58 14.07 -11.65
N SER A 204 5.70 14.71 -12.80
CA SER A 204 4.68 15.62 -13.31
C SER A 204 3.43 14.87 -13.75
N ILE A 205 2.27 15.56 -13.82
CA ILE A 205 1.02 14.94 -14.33
C ILE A 205 1.20 14.33 -15.71
N PRO A 206 1.87 14.98 -16.70
CA PRO A 206 2.15 14.34 -17.99
C PRO A 206 2.98 13.05 -17.89
N GLN A 207 3.96 12.97 -16.98
CA GLN A 207 4.75 11.76 -16.75
C GLN A 207 3.89 10.67 -16.09
N MET A 208 3.04 11.04 -15.11
CA MET A 208 2.06 10.11 -14.50
C MET A 208 1.10 9.57 -15.56
N GLN A 209 0.61 10.40 -16.50
CA GLN A 209 -0.21 9.97 -17.62
C GLN A 209 0.53 9.00 -18.55
N GLN A 210 1.84 9.20 -18.79
CA GLN A 210 2.64 8.24 -19.55
C GLN A 210 2.74 6.88 -18.84
N ALA A 211 2.96 6.86 -17.52
CA ALA A 211 2.99 5.63 -16.74
C ALA A 211 1.63 4.92 -16.77
N ALA A 212 0.54 5.66 -16.61
CA ALA A 212 -0.84 5.14 -16.69
C ALA A 212 -1.15 4.56 -18.09
N ALA A 213 -0.74 5.24 -19.15
CA ALA A 213 -0.91 4.76 -20.53
C ALA A 213 -0.13 3.46 -20.81
N LEU A 214 0.93 3.19 -20.05
CA LEU A 214 1.66 1.92 -20.07
C LEU A 214 0.98 0.84 -19.19
N GLY A 215 -0.10 1.16 -18.49
CA GLY A 215 -0.84 0.23 -17.64
C GLY A 215 -0.39 0.19 -16.17
N ALA A 216 0.53 1.05 -15.76
CA ALA A 216 0.91 1.17 -14.35
C ALA A 216 -0.15 1.91 -13.54
N TYR A 217 -0.31 1.53 -12.26
CA TYR A 217 -1.05 2.33 -11.28
C TYR A 217 -0.16 3.42 -10.68
N LEU A 218 -0.78 4.54 -10.28
CA LEU A 218 -0.15 5.67 -9.59
C LEU A 218 -0.63 5.66 -8.14
N GLU A 219 0.27 5.47 -7.19
CA GLU A 219 -0.05 5.42 -5.77
C GLU A 219 -0.08 6.83 -5.16
N LEU A 220 -1.23 7.26 -4.65
CA LEU A 220 -1.38 8.49 -3.87
C LEU A 220 -1.46 8.10 -2.39
N VAL A 221 -0.60 8.67 -1.56
CA VAL A 221 -0.47 8.28 -0.15
C VAL A 221 -0.89 9.40 0.80
N TYR A 222 -1.58 9.03 1.89
CA TYR A 222 -2.00 10.03 2.89
C TYR A 222 -0.82 10.70 3.58
N ASN A 223 0.31 10.04 3.69
CA ASN A 223 1.53 10.58 4.30
C ASN A 223 1.97 11.93 3.68
N GLY A 224 1.80 12.11 2.38
CA GLY A 224 2.11 13.36 1.69
C GLY A 224 1.19 14.54 2.02
N LEU A 225 0.08 14.28 2.73
CA LEU A 225 -0.90 15.28 3.16
C LEU A 225 -0.84 15.60 4.66
N THR A 226 -0.02 14.89 5.44
CA THR A 226 0.02 15.00 6.90
C THR A 226 1.43 14.87 7.47
N GLY A 227 1.59 15.31 8.72
CA GLY A 227 2.83 15.13 9.49
C GLY A 227 4.05 15.80 8.88
N ALA A 228 5.21 15.23 9.15
CA ALA A 228 6.50 15.75 8.70
C ALA A 228 6.76 15.57 7.19
N ALA A 229 6.05 14.62 6.55
CA ALA A 229 6.15 14.35 5.13
C ALA A 229 5.14 15.14 4.28
N LYS A 230 4.38 16.05 4.90
CA LYS A 230 3.40 16.85 4.16
C LYS A 230 4.10 17.76 3.15
N GLU A 231 3.82 17.52 1.87
CA GLU A 231 4.31 18.32 0.73
C GLU A 231 3.16 18.93 -0.08
N PHE A 232 1.94 18.39 0.03
CA PHE A 232 0.81 18.73 -0.81
C PHE A 232 -0.45 18.99 -0.01
N ASP A 233 -1.44 19.59 -0.67
CA ASP A 233 -2.80 19.72 -0.18
C ASP A 233 -3.77 18.82 -0.98
N PHE A 234 -4.98 18.63 -0.47
CA PHE A 234 -6.00 17.82 -1.13
C PHE A 234 -6.35 18.30 -2.54
N ALA A 235 -6.25 19.61 -2.81
CA ALA A 235 -6.49 20.17 -4.13
C ALA A 235 -5.43 19.71 -5.15
N ASP A 236 -4.17 19.57 -4.74
CA ASP A 236 -3.08 19.07 -5.59
C ASP A 236 -3.31 17.61 -5.97
N TYR A 237 -3.68 16.79 -4.97
CA TYR A 237 -4.01 15.38 -5.20
C TYR A 237 -5.24 15.23 -6.09
N ALA A 238 -6.28 16.03 -5.84
CA ALA A 238 -7.48 16.04 -6.69
C ALA A 238 -7.15 16.37 -8.15
N LYS A 239 -6.30 17.39 -8.36
CA LYS A 239 -5.82 17.75 -9.70
C LYS A 239 -5.04 16.60 -10.36
N ALA A 240 -4.16 15.94 -9.63
CA ALA A 240 -3.38 14.82 -10.14
C ALA A 240 -4.29 13.63 -10.50
N ILE A 241 -5.20 13.22 -9.59
CA ILE A 241 -6.14 12.12 -9.82
C ILE A 241 -7.06 12.41 -11.02
N ARG A 242 -7.60 13.64 -11.13
CA ARG A 242 -8.42 14.02 -12.28
C ARG A 242 -7.62 14.06 -13.59
N GLY A 243 -6.34 14.42 -13.52
CA GLY A 243 -5.44 14.45 -14.67
C GLY A 243 -5.07 13.05 -15.18
N VAL A 244 -4.87 12.11 -14.26
CA VAL A 244 -4.49 10.70 -14.57
C VAL A 244 -5.72 9.85 -14.88
N GLY A 245 -6.80 10.03 -14.11
CA GLY A 245 -7.99 9.20 -14.12
C GLY A 245 -8.03 8.19 -12.98
N VAL A 246 -9.20 8.06 -12.34
CA VAL A 246 -9.41 7.20 -11.16
C VAL A 246 -9.11 5.72 -11.41
N ASP A 247 -9.24 5.26 -12.65
CA ASP A 247 -8.98 3.86 -13.03
C ASP A 247 -7.51 3.47 -12.93
N HIS A 248 -6.60 4.45 -12.88
CA HIS A 248 -5.16 4.24 -12.77
C HIS A 248 -4.58 4.72 -11.44
N CYS A 249 -5.39 5.20 -10.51
CA CYS A 249 -4.92 5.66 -9.19
C CYS A 249 -5.21 4.61 -8.11
N ILE A 250 -4.30 4.51 -7.14
CA ILE A 250 -4.48 3.74 -5.90
C ILE A 250 -4.30 4.68 -4.72
N LEU A 251 -5.16 4.56 -3.71
CA LEU A 251 -5.06 5.28 -2.45
C LEU A 251 -4.48 4.35 -1.39
N SER A 252 -3.36 4.74 -0.79
CA SER A 252 -2.69 4.02 0.28
C SER A 252 -2.39 4.93 1.46
N SER A 253 -2.00 4.36 2.59
CA SER A 253 -1.71 5.18 3.76
C SER A 253 -0.28 5.73 3.78
N ASP A 254 0.72 4.91 3.57
CA ASP A 254 2.14 5.17 3.86
C ASP A 254 2.32 5.67 5.30
N MET A 255 1.48 5.14 6.22
CA MET A 255 1.53 5.45 7.64
C MET A 255 2.46 4.51 8.39
N GLY A 256 2.66 4.78 9.68
CA GLY A 256 3.51 4.03 10.60
C GLY A 256 4.54 4.90 11.33
N GLN A 257 4.65 6.17 10.98
CA GLN A 257 5.51 7.14 11.66
C GLN A 257 4.86 7.48 13.03
N PRO A 258 5.62 7.53 14.15
CA PRO A 258 5.06 7.67 15.50
C PRO A 258 4.16 8.89 15.74
N ALA A 259 4.39 9.98 14.99
CA ALA A 259 3.65 11.23 15.14
C ALA A 259 2.41 11.33 14.22
N ASN A 260 2.21 10.37 13.32
CA ASN A 260 1.10 10.37 12.38
C ASN A 260 -0.11 9.58 12.92
N PRO A 261 -1.33 9.78 12.37
CA PRO A 261 -2.46 8.90 12.64
C PRO A 261 -2.14 7.43 12.34
N LEU A 262 -2.86 6.50 12.96
CA LEU A 262 -2.78 5.09 12.57
C LEU A 262 -3.36 4.89 11.16
N HIS A 263 -2.93 3.84 10.47
CA HIS A 263 -3.24 3.57 9.07
C HIS A 263 -4.74 3.66 8.74
N PRO A 264 -5.66 2.97 9.45
CA PRO A 264 -7.08 3.08 9.17
C PRO A 264 -7.64 4.50 9.39
N ASP A 265 -7.21 5.18 10.45
CA ASP A 265 -7.66 6.55 10.73
C ASP A 265 -7.14 7.53 9.68
N GLY A 266 -5.90 7.34 9.23
CA GLY A 266 -5.31 8.09 8.10
C GLY A 266 -6.10 7.90 6.80
N LEU A 267 -6.50 6.67 6.48
CA LEU A 267 -7.32 6.39 5.30
C LEU A 267 -8.72 7.01 5.39
N GLU A 268 -9.37 6.98 6.55
CA GLU A 268 -10.65 7.66 6.76
C GLU A 268 -10.52 9.17 6.49
N LEU A 269 -9.49 9.81 7.05
CA LEU A 269 -9.19 11.23 6.82
C LEU A 269 -8.88 11.53 5.35
N PHE A 270 -8.16 10.63 4.68
CA PHE A 270 -7.85 10.74 3.26
C PHE A 270 -9.12 10.73 2.40
N PHE A 271 -10.01 9.78 2.62
CA PHE A 271 -11.26 9.64 1.88
C PHE A 271 -12.21 10.83 2.14
N ASP A 272 -12.29 11.29 3.39
CA ASP A 272 -13.08 12.49 3.74
C ASP A 272 -12.55 13.75 3.05
N GLY A 273 -11.24 13.89 2.98
CA GLY A 273 -10.62 14.99 2.25
C GLY A 273 -10.93 14.95 0.76
N LEU A 274 -10.86 13.77 0.13
CA LEU A 274 -11.20 13.61 -1.29
C LEU A 274 -12.70 13.84 -1.57
N ARG A 275 -13.61 13.41 -0.67
CA ARG A 275 -15.05 13.75 -0.77
C ARG A 275 -15.28 15.26 -0.79
N LYS A 276 -14.55 16.03 0.04
CA LYS A 276 -14.59 17.50 0.05
C LYS A 276 -14.07 18.11 -1.26
N GLN A 277 -13.22 17.39 -2.01
CA GLN A 277 -12.76 17.76 -3.35
C GLN A 277 -13.70 17.25 -4.47
N GLY A 278 -14.88 16.74 -4.13
CA GLY A 278 -15.89 16.32 -5.08
C GLY A 278 -15.71 14.92 -5.67
N PHE A 279 -14.94 14.05 -5.02
CA PHE A 279 -14.90 12.64 -5.39
C PHE A 279 -16.09 11.89 -4.79
N SER A 280 -16.79 11.13 -5.64
CA SER A 280 -17.88 10.24 -5.24
C SER A 280 -17.35 9.02 -4.48
N GLN A 281 -18.23 8.36 -3.72
CA GLN A 281 -17.86 7.11 -3.03
C GLN A 281 -17.41 6.03 -4.03
N SER A 282 -18.05 5.94 -5.19
CA SER A 282 -17.67 4.97 -6.22
C SER A 282 -16.27 5.21 -6.79
N GLU A 283 -15.83 6.47 -6.94
CA GLU A 283 -14.47 6.79 -7.35
C GLU A 283 -13.45 6.43 -6.25
N ILE A 284 -13.78 6.71 -4.98
CA ILE A 284 -12.95 6.32 -3.83
C ILE A 284 -12.86 4.79 -3.74
N ASP A 285 -13.98 4.07 -3.87
CA ASP A 285 -14.00 2.61 -3.87
C ASP A 285 -13.18 2.01 -5.03
N ARG A 286 -13.23 2.64 -6.20
CA ARG A 286 -12.38 2.24 -7.33
C ARG A 286 -10.91 2.29 -6.96
N MET A 287 -10.46 3.40 -6.39
CA MET A 287 -9.05 3.64 -6.06
C MET A 287 -8.58 2.93 -4.79
N SER A 288 -9.45 2.65 -3.83
CA SER A 288 -9.08 2.05 -2.53
C SER A 288 -9.41 0.57 -2.40
N LYS A 289 -10.22 0.02 -3.33
CA LYS A 289 -10.66 -1.40 -3.30
C LYS A 289 -10.36 -2.11 -4.61
N ALA A 290 -10.98 -1.68 -5.72
CA ALA A 290 -10.90 -2.40 -6.99
C ALA A 290 -9.50 -2.37 -7.61
N ASN A 291 -8.88 -1.18 -7.71
CA ASN A 291 -7.56 -1.03 -8.30
C ASN A 291 -6.46 -1.76 -7.49
N PRO A 292 -6.36 -1.62 -6.15
CA PRO A 292 -5.36 -2.36 -5.39
C PRO A 292 -5.65 -3.88 -5.39
N ALA A 293 -6.91 -4.33 -5.44
CA ALA A 293 -7.22 -5.75 -5.63
C ALA A 293 -6.70 -6.28 -6.97
N ALA A 294 -6.93 -5.54 -8.06
CA ALA A 294 -6.40 -5.88 -9.38
C ALA A 294 -4.87 -5.89 -9.40
N LEU A 295 -4.22 -4.88 -8.78
CA LEU A 295 -2.75 -4.84 -8.64
C LEU A 295 -2.21 -6.07 -7.92
N LEU A 296 -2.85 -6.51 -6.84
CA LEU A 296 -2.41 -7.66 -6.05
C LEU A 296 -2.86 -9.01 -6.64
N GLY A 297 -3.65 -9.02 -7.73
CA GLY A 297 -4.21 -10.23 -8.33
C GLY A 297 -5.25 -10.92 -7.44
N LEU A 298 -5.98 -10.17 -6.63
CA LEU A 298 -7.06 -10.68 -5.75
C LEU A 298 -8.38 -10.71 -6.52
N GLN A 299 -9.13 -11.81 -6.35
CA GLN A 299 -10.47 -12.00 -6.95
C GLN A 299 -11.57 -11.35 -6.13
#